data_99203cc85cbc2e4fffaeb738829ce609
#
_entry.id   99203cc85cbc2e4fffaeb738829ce609
#
_cell.length_a   1.000
_cell.length_b   1.000
_cell.length_c   1.000
_cell.angle_alpha   90.00
_cell.angle_beta   90.00
_cell.angle_gamma   90.00
#
_symmetry.space_group_name_H-M   'P 1'
#
loop_
_entity.id
_entity.type
_entity.pdbx_description
1 polymer ?
#
loop_
_entity_poly.entity_id
_entity_poly.type
_entity_poly.pdbx_seq_one_letter_code
_entity_poly.pdbx_strand_id
1 'polypeptide(L)'
;LNSSRRKEDLNYINSVINDELIFERKDFSLLAFQGPKSRNILKKIFPEIQNLKFMNIISTKYNNYDVLISCSGYTGEDGFELSIDNKIVNKILNSIMQNEHVKMCGLGSRDTLRLEAGLCLYGNELSENINPVEANLMWSIPNIRKQKKDFLGANKLLDLNNSFSEIRIGLKSTSKAIPRSNLDIFNNQNELIGKITSGSYSPTLQEPIAMGYVKKEFSKINTKVFFKLRNKMENAIVCKLPFISNRYYK
;
A
#
# COMPACT_ATOMS: atom_id res chain seq x y z
N LEU A 1 2.11 -12.24 -3.52
CA LEU A 1 1.77 -11.77 -4.87
C LEU A 1 0.46 -10.98 -4.84
N ASN A 2 0.34 -9.97 -5.70
CA ASN A 2 -0.93 -9.27 -5.88
C ASN A 2 -1.95 -10.22 -6.52
N SER A 3 -3.18 -10.30 -6.00
CA SER A 3 -4.16 -11.28 -6.47
C SER A 3 -4.54 -11.09 -7.94
N SER A 4 -4.58 -9.83 -8.42
CA SER A 4 -4.89 -9.51 -9.81
C SER A 4 -3.75 -9.83 -10.80
N ARG A 5 -2.52 -10.06 -10.29
CA ARG A 5 -1.32 -10.34 -11.10
C ARG A 5 -0.70 -11.71 -10.80
N ARG A 6 -1.42 -12.54 -10.04
CA ARG A 6 -0.88 -13.83 -9.57
C ARG A 6 -0.34 -14.70 -10.71
N LYS A 7 -1.06 -14.79 -11.81
CA LYS A 7 -0.68 -15.63 -12.96
C LYS A 7 0.60 -15.09 -13.63
N GLU A 8 0.62 -13.81 -13.90
CA GLU A 8 1.75 -13.13 -14.53
C GLU A 8 3.00 -13.18 -13.65
N ASP A 9 2.83 -12.89 -12.36
CA ASP A 9 3.92 -12.94 -11.39
C ASP A 9 4.50 -14.37 -11.26
N LEU A 10 3.65 -15.41 -11.20
CA LEU A 10 4.10 -16.80 -11.17
C LEU A 10 4.82 -17.20 -12.46
N ASN A 11 4.30 -16.80 -13.62
CA ASN A 11 4.97 -17.06 -14.89
C ASN A 11 6.35 -16.41 -14.95
N TYR A 12 6.44 -15.15 -14.48
CA TYR A 12 7.73 -14.46 -14.41
C TYR A 12 8.70 -15.13 -13.44
N ILE A 13 8.26 -15.46 -12.24
CA ILE A 13 9.09 -16.17 -11.25
C ILE A 13 9.59 -17.49 -11.84
N ASN A 14 8.73 -18.29 -12.47
CA ASN A 14 9.10 -19.54 -13.11
C ASN A 14 10.12 -19.35 -14.25
N SER A 15 10.09 -18.22 -14.95
CA SER A 15 11.04 -17.95 -16.05
C SER A 15 12.43 -17.55 -15.58
N VAL A 16 12.59 -17.11 -14.33
CA VAL A 16 13.88 -16.63 -13.79
C VAL A 16 14.50 -17.56 -12.75
N ILE A 17 13.72 -18.51 -12.22
CA ILE A 17 14.21 -19.54 -11.30
C ILE A 17 14.55 -20.80 -12.11
N ASN A 18 15.84 -21.16 -12.09
CA ASN A 18 16.32 -22.38 -12.73
C ASN A 18 16.17 -23.57 -11.78
N ASP A 19 15.26 -24.51 -12.11
CA ASP A 19 15.09 -25.83 -11.47
C ASP A 19 14.90 -25.85 -9.94
N GLU A 20 14.59 -24.73 -9.32
CA GLU A 20 14.29 -24.68 -7.89
C GLU A 20 12.78 -24.91 -7.63
N LEU A 21 12.49 -25.48 -6.47
CA LEU A 21 11.14 -25.80 -6.02
C LEU A 21 10.32 -24.53 -5.81
N ILE A 22 9.26 -24.36 -6.62
CA ILE A 22 8.22 -23.36 -6.35
C ILE A 22 7.15 -24.01 -5.49
N PHE A 23 6.97 -23.48 -4.29
CA PHE A 23 5.96 -23.95 -3.37
C PHE A 23 4.76 -23.02 -3.34
N GLU A 24 3.63 -23.46 -3.88
CA GLU A 24 2.36 -22.74 -3.83
C GLU A 24 1.42 -23.33 -2.79
N ARG A 25 1.06 -22.57 -1.75
CA ARG A 25 0.05 -22.98 -0.77
C ARG A 25 -1.34 -22.58 -1.26
N LYS A 26 -2.13 -23.57 -1.71
CA LYS A 26 -3.50 -23.34 -2.23
C LYS A 26 -4.56 -23.39 -1.14
N ASP A 27 -4.34 -24.15 -0.08
CA ASP A 27 -5.30 -24.42 1.00
C ASP A 27 -5.13 -23.50 2.21
N PHE A 28 -4.63 -22.28 1.94
CA PHE A 28 -4.39 -21.26 2.98
C PHE A 28 -5.21 -20.00 2.72
N SER A 29 -5.78 -19.48 3.80
CA SER A 29 -6.39 -18.15 3.85
C SER A 29 -5.42 -17.13 4.42
N LEU A 30 -5.53 -15.89 3.95
CA LEU A 30 -4.80 -14.74 4.49
C LEU A 30 -5.77 -13.86 5.28
N LEU A 31 -5.55 -13.71 6.58
CA LEU A 31 -6.28 -12.79 7.44
C LEU A 31 -5.41 -11.57 7.72
N ALA A 32 -5.90 -10.38 7.42
CA ALA A 32 -5.29 -9.11 7.83
C ALA A 32 -5.94 -8.62 9.12
N PHE A 33 -5.22 -8.69 10.23
CA PHE A 33 -5.66 -8.24 11.54
C PHE A 33 -4.90 -6.97 11.93
N GLN A 34 -5.54 -5.82 11.80
CA GLN A 34 -4.90 -4.51 11.78
C GLN A 34 -5.46 -3.58 12.85
N GLY A 35 -4.63 -2.62 13.28
CA GLY A 35 -5.04 -1.55 14.18
C GLY A 35 -4.29 -1.53 15.51
N PRO A 36 -4.39 -0.44 16.27
CA PRO A 36 -3.54 -0.18 17.45
C PRO A 36 -3.73 -1.19 18.60
N LYS A 37 -4.85 -1.92 18.62
CA LYS A 37 -5.10 -2.98 19.63
C LYS A 37 -4.75 -4.38 19.13
N SER A 38 -4.37 -4.55 17.85
CA SER A 38 -4.16 -5.85 17.22
C SER A 38 -3.14 -6.71 17.97
N ARG A 39 -2.00 -6.15 18.33
CA ARG A 39 -0.93 -6.85 19.07
C ARG A 39 -1.41 -7.35 20.43
N ASN A 40 -2.09 -6.50 21.19
CA ASN A 40 -2.57 -6.85 22.54
C ASN A 40 -3.64 -7.95 22.53
N ILE A 41 -4.39 -8.03 21.44
CA ILE A 41 -5.41 -9.08 21.27
C ILE A 41 -4.76 -10.37 20.76
N LEU A 42 -3.98 -10.28 19.68
CA LEU A 42 -3.43 -11.45 19.01
C LEU A 42 -2.39 -12.19 19.86
N LYS A 43 -1.61 -11.50 20.70
CA LYS A 43 -0.63 -12.14 21.61
C LYS A 43 -1.27 -13.07 22.65
N LYS A 44 -2.58 -12.99 22.91
CA LYS A 44 -3.30 -13.93 23.77
C LYS A 44 -3.46 -15.29 23.10
N ILE A 45 -3.42 -15.34 21.76
CA ILE A 45 -3.53 -16.57 20.96
C ILE A 45 -2.12 -17.04 20.55
N PHE A 46 -1.25 -16.09 20.19
CA PHE A 46 0.12 -16.31 19.73
C PHE A 46 1.09 -15.42 20.54
N PRO A 47 1.53 -15.86 21.73
CA PRO A 47 2.41 -15.07 22.61
C PRO A 47 3.72 -14.63 21.94
N GLU A 48 4.21 -15.39 20.97
CA GLU A 48 5.48 -15.18 20.26
C GLU A 48 5.52 -13.87 19.47
N ILE A 49 4.35 -13.31 19.11
CA ILE A 49 4.30 -12.04 18.36
C ILE A 49 4.58 -10.82 19.21
N GLN A 50 4.70 -10.94 20.55
CA GLN A 50 4.78 -9.78 21.45
C GLN A 50 5.84 -8.77 21.02
N ASN A 51 7.02 -9.26 20.61
CA ASN A 51 8.14 -8.43 20.18
C ASN A 51 8.42 -8.52 18.67
N LEU A 52 7.48 -9.06 17.90
CA LEU A 52 7.63 -9.16 16.45
C LEU A 52 7.56 -7.77 15.82
N LYS A 53 8.68 -7.33 15.27
CA LYS A 53 8.82 -6.00 14.66
C LYS A 53 8.23 -5.95 13.25
N PHE A 54 7.90 -4.74 12.82
CA PHE A 54 7.40 -4.48 11.46
C PHE A 54 8.34 -5.07 10.39
N MET A 55 7.78 -5.69 9.37
CA MET A 55 8.45 -6.42 8.28
C MET A 55 9.15 -7.72 8.69
N ASN A 56 8.93 -8.21 9.92
CA ASN A 56 9.38 -9.53 10.33
C ASN A 56 8.24 -10.55 10.25
N ILE A 57 8.64 -11.81 10.06
CA ILE A 57 7.74 -12.95 9.96
C ILE A 57 8.20 -14.06 10.91
N ILE A 58 7.24 -14.77 11.49
CA ILE A 58 7.49 -16.00 12.25
C ILE A 58 6.60 -17.13 11.74
N SER A 59 7.09 -18.36 11.94
CA SER A 59 6.28 -19.57 11.83
C SER A 59 5.95 -20.05 13.24
N THR A 60 4.68 -20.30 13.50
CA THR A 60 4.19 -20.85 14.78
C THR A 60 3.11 -21.89 14.53
N LYS A 61 2.50 -22.43 15.58
CA LYS A 61 1.46 -23.44 15.48
C LYS A 61 0.21 -23.06 16.26
N TYR A 62 -0.92 -23.44 15.71
CA TYR A 62 -2.21 -23.44 16.40
C TYR A 62 -2.83 -24.84 16.31
N ASN A 63 -2.95 -25.55 17.45
CA ASN A 63 -3.46 -26.90 17.49
C ASN A 63 -2.80 -27.85 16.44
N ASN A 64 -1.47 -27.87 16.39
CA ASN A 64 -0.63 -28.64 15.46
C ASN A 64 -0.68 -28.21 13.98
N TYR A 65 -1.41 -27.16 13.61
CA TYR A 65 -1.39 -26.58 12.26
C TYR A 65 -0.40 -25.44 12.21
N ASP A 66 0.38 -25.39 11.14
CA ASP A 66 1.32 -24.30 10.90
C ASP A 66 0.59 -22.99 10.57
N VAL A 67 1.02 -21.91 11.21
CA VAL A 67 0.56 -20.56 10.97
C VAL A 67 1.77 -19.67 10.71
N LEU A 68 1.77 -18.95 9.60
CA LEU A 68 2.75 -17.91 9.34
C LEU A 68 2.16 -16.56 9.74
N ILE A 69 2.87 -15.81 10.56
CA ILE A 69 2.44 -14.49 11.03
C ILE A 69 3.50 -13.47 10.67
N SER A 70 3.14 -12.52 9.82
CA SER A 70 3.98 -11.36 9.54
C SER A 70 3.44 -10.12 10.25
N CYS A 71 4.34 -9.36 10.87
CA CYS A 71 4.04 -8.01 11.35
C CYS A 71 4.09 -7.05 10.16
N SER A 72 3.00 -6.99 9.45
CA SER A 72 2.83 -6.23 8.19
C SER A 72 1.37 -5.85 8.00
N GLY A 73 1.11 -5.00 7.02
CA GLY A 73 -0.25 -4.60 6.70
C GLY A 73 -0.34 -3.47 5.70
N TYR A 74 -1.56 -3.05 5.43
CA TYR A 74 -1.88 -2.06 4.40
C TYR A 74 -2.74 -0.92 4.96
N THR A 75 -2.45 -0.50 6.20
CA THR A 75 -3.28 0.47 6.93
C THR A 75 -2.49 1.62 7.56
N GLY A 76 -1.15 1.54 7.58
CA GLY A 76 -0.31 2.49 8.31
C GLY A 76 -0.30 2.30 9.83
N GLU A 77 -1.06 1.32 10.35
CA GLU A 77 -1.11 0.96 11.76
C GLU A 77 -0.29 -0.30 12.07
N ASP A 78 -0.02 -0.54 13.37
CA ASP A 78 0.47 -1.85 13.80
C ASP A 78 -0.57 -2.92 13.46
N GLY A 79 -0.08 -4.10 13.06
CA GLY A 79 -0.95 -5.16 12.65
C GLY A 79 -0.21 -6.37 12.11
N PHE A 80 -0.98 -7.38 11.79
CA PHE A 80 -0.46 -8.68 11.38
C PHE A 80 -1.24 -9.20 10.16
N GLU A 81 -0.53 -9.94 9.33
CA GLU A 81 -1.11 -10.76 8.27
C GLU A 81 -0.81 -12.24 8.62
N LEU A 82 -1.87 -13.02 8.74
CA LEU A 82 -1.80 -14.42 9.15
C LEU A 82 -2.13 -15.32 7.95
N SER A 83 -1.19 -16.15 7.54
CA SER A 83 -1.42 -17.21 6.56
C SER A 83 -1.77 -18.49 7.30
N ILE A 84 -3.00 -18.97 7.13
CA ILE A 84 -3.64 -20.00 7.98
C ILE A 84 -4.26 -21.07 7.09
N ASP A 85 -4.07 -22.34 7.45
CA ASP A 85 -4.76 -23.47 6.82
C ASP A 85 -6.28 -23.27 6.89
N ASN A 86 -6.97 -23.51 5.77
CA ASN A 86 -8.43 -23.34 5.65
C ASN A 86 -9.21 -24.18 6.67
N LYS A 87 -8.65 -25.30 7.17
CA LYS A 87 -9.29 -26.15 8.17
C LYS A 87 -9.45 -25.49 9.53
N ILE A 88 -8.58 -24.52 9.85
CA ILE A 88 -8.56 -23.88 11.18
C ILE A 88 -8.82 -22.38 11.15
N VAL A 89 -8.89 -21.75 9.97
CA VAL A 89 -9.05 -20.30 9.84
C VAL A 89 -10.28 -19.79 10.59
N ASN A 90 -11.41 -20.47 10.53
CA ASN A 90 -12.62 -20.07 11.24
C ASN A 90 -12.48 -20.15 12.77
N LYS A 91 -11.70 -21.11 13.29
CA LYS A 91 -11.44 -21.21 14.75
C LYS A 91 -10.65 -19.99 15.23
N ILE A 92 -9.60 -19.63 14.51
CA ILE A 92 -8.77 -18.47 14.84
C ILE A 92 -9.58 -17.18 14.68
N LEU A 93 -10.32 -17.03 13.58
CA LEU A 93 -11.18 -15.88 13.33
C LEU A 93 -12.19 -15.69 14.47
N ASN A 94 -12.90 -16.75 14.85
CA ASN A 94 -13.88 -16.71 15.95
C ASN A 94 -13.22 -16.32 17.28
N SER A 95 -12.03 -16.85 17.59
CA SER A 95 -11.30 -16.47 18.81
C SER A 95 -10.92 -14.98 18.82
N ILE A 96 -10.52 -14.42 17.67
CA ILE A 96 -10.22 -12.99 17.54
C ILE A 96 -11.50 -12.16 17.68
N MET A 97 -12.60 -12.59 17.04
CA MET A 97 -13.89 -11.89 17.02
C MET A 97 -14.62 -11.86 18.37
N GLN A 98 -14.25 -12.70 19.33
CA GLN A 98 -14.80 -12.64 20.70
C GLN A 98 -14.45 -11.32 21.41
N ASN A 99 -13.45 -10.60 20.95
CA ASN A 99 -13.07 -9.34 21.56
C ASN A 99 -13.94 -8.21 21.01
N GLU A 100 -14.60 -7.47 21.90
CA GLU A 100 -15.54 -6.37 21.56
C GLU A 100 -14.92 -5.25 20.70
N HIS A 101 -13.59 -5.10 20.78
CA HIS A 101 -12.85 -4.09 19.99
C HIS A 101 -12.52 -4.55 18.56
N VAL A 102 -12.86 -5.78 18.22
CA VAL A 102 -12.62 -6.32 16.87
C VAL A 102 -13.87 -6.18 16.03
N LYS A 103 -13.68 -5.70 14.81
CA LYS A 103 -14.76 -5.53 13.84
C LYS A 103 -14.30 -6.05 12.48
N MET A 104 -15.19 -6.74 11.78
CA MET A 104 -14.99 -7.05 10.38
C MET A 104 -15.04 -5.75 9.56
N CYS A 105 -14.08 -5.58 8.65
CA CYS A 105 -13.95 -4.39 7.82
C CYS A 105 -14.19 -4.72 6.35
N GLY A 106 -14.93 -3.87 5.67
CA GLY A 106 -15.13 -3.96 4.22
C GLY A 106 -13.98 -3.38 3.40
N LEU A 107 -14.00 -3.63 2.09
CA LEU A 107 -12.99 -3.11 1.15
C LEU A 107 -12.89 -1.58 1.15
N GLY A 108 -13.98 -0.86 1.42
CA GLY A 108 -13.97 0.59 1.53
C GLY A 108 -13.07 1.10 2.66
N SER A 109 -13.10 0.44 3.84
CA SER A 109 -12.18 0.76 4.94
C SER A 109 -10.72 0.48 4.57
N ARG A 110 -10.47 -0.66 3.90
CA ARG A 110 -9.13 -1.01 3.43
C ARG A 110 -8.58 0.05 2.46
N ASP A 111 -9.39 0.49 1.50
CA ASP A 111 -8.98 1.50 0.52
C ASP A 111 -8.75 2.87 1.17
N THR A 112 -9.62 3.28 2.09
CA THR A 112 -9.46 4.55 2.81
C THR A 112 -8.19 4.56 3.67
N LEU A 113 -7.95 3.50 4.45
CA LEU A 113 -6.79 3.41 5.33
C LEU A 113 -5.47 3.35 4.55
N ARG A 114 -5.39 2.58 3.48
CA ARG A 114 -4.18 2.55 2.66
C ARG A 114 -3.90 3.92 2.02
N LEU A 115 -4.96 4.64 1.56
CA LEU A 115 -4.84 5.97 1.00
C LEU A 115 -4.31 6.96 2.04
N GLU A 116 -4.87 6.98 3.24
CA GLU A 116 -4.38 7.79 4.37
C GLU A 116 -2.91 7.51 4.69
N ALA A 117 -2.50 6.25 4.61
CA ALA A 117 -1.11 5.81 4.79
C ALA A 117 -0.21 6.07 3.57
N GLY A 118 -0.73 6.64 2.47
CA GLY A 118 0.02 6.92 1.25
C GLY A 118 0.52 5.67 0.51
N LEU A 119 -0.11 4.51 0.74
CA LEU A 119 0.28 3.24 0.15
C LEU A 119 -0.33 3.06 -1.25
N CYS A 120 0.49 2.66 -2.20
CA CYS A 120 0.09 2.44 -3.58
C CYS A 120 -0.82 1.23 -3.73
N LEU A 121 -1.79 1.32 -4.64
CA LEU A 121 -2.58 0.20 -5.12
C LEU A 121 -2.18 -0.14 -6.55
N TYR A 122 -1.87 -1.42 -6.82
CA TYR A 122 -1.63 -1.87 -8.20
C TYR A 122 -2.92 -1.78 -9.02
N GLY A 123 -2.80 -1.21 -10.20
CA GLY A 123 -3.95 -0.85 -11.05
C GLY A 123 -4.38 0.62 -10.92
N ASN A 124 -3.95 1.31 -9.85
CA ASN A 124 -4.18 2.74 -9.64
C ASN A 124 -2.85 3.52 -9.70
N GLU A 125 -2.04 3.44 -8.64
CA GLU A 125 -0.73 4.10 -8.56
C GLU A 125 0.36 3.31 -9.27
N LEU A 126 0.24 2.01 -9.40
CA LEU A 126 1.25 1.14 -10.00
C LEU A 126 0.69 0.38 -11.18
N SER A 127 1.51 0.26 -12.22
CA SER A 127 1.25 -0.54 -13.41
C SER A 127 2.58 -0.98 -14.04
N GLU A 128 2.52 -1.74 -15.11
CA GLU A 128 3.70 -2.14 -15.88
C GLU A 128 4.45 -0.95 -16.51
N ASN A 129 3.77 0.19 -16.69
CA ASN A 129 4.32 1.40 -17.31
C ASN A 129 4.85 2.42 -16.31
N ILE A 130 4.64 2.20 -15.00
CA ILE A 130 5.07 3.11 -13.95
C ILE A 130 6.27 2.51 -13.23
N ASN A 131 7.40 3.21 -13.27
CA ASN A 131 8.62 2.76 -12.60
C ASN A 131 8.68 3.23 -11.13
N PRO A 132 9.51 2.60 -10.28
CA PRO A 132 9.66 2.96 -8.88
C PRO A 132 10.14 4.40 -8.61
N VAL A 133 10.83 5.03 -9.57
CA VAL A 133 11.28 6.44 -9.43
C VAL A 133 10.06 7.36 -9.49
N GLU A 134 9.25 7.23 -10.52
CA GLU A 134 8.00 8.00 -10.70
C GLU A 134 7.02 7.75 -9.54
N ALA A 135 6.91 6.49 -9.11
CA ALA A 135 6.06 6.11 -7.98
C ALA A 135 6.57 6.62 -6.62
N ASN A 136 7.75 7.27 -6.58
CA ASN A 136 8.40 7.71 -5.33
C ASN A 136 8.62 6.53 -4.35
N LEU A 137 9.08 5.38 -4.88
CA LEU A 137 9.30 4.13 -4.14
C LEU A 137 10.77 3.70 -4.09
N MET A 138 11.72 4.52 -4.53
CA MET A 138 13.14 4.20 -4.50
C MET A 138 13.69 3.88 -3.11
N TRP A 139 13.00 4.31 -2.07
CA TRP A 139 13.32 3.97 -0.69
C TRP A 139 13.15 2.47 -0.38
N SER A 140 12.30 1.76 -1.13
CA SER A 140 12.06 0.31 -0.95
C SER A 140 13.23 -0.55 -1.42
N ILE A 141 14.14 0.02 -2.23
CA ILE A 141 15.34 -0.67 -2.70
C ILE A 141 16.50 -0.32 -1.75
N PRO A 142 17.09 -1.30 -1.03
CA PRO A 142 18.21 -1.06 -0.14
C PRO A 142 19.40 -0.39 -0.84
N ASN A 143 20.07 0.53 -0.15
CA ASN A 143 21.20 1.26 -0.74
C ASN A 143 22.33 0.33 -1.24
N ILE A 144 22.59 -0.76 -0.51
CA ILE A 144 23.58 -1.77 -0.92
C ILE A 144 23.24 -2.38 -2.29
N ARG A 145 21.96 -2.62 -2.57
CA ARG A 145 21.50 -3.15 -3.86
C ARG A 145 21.63 -2.12 -4.98
N LYS A 146 21.31 -0.85 -4.69
CA LYS A 146 21.51 0.25 -5.64
C LYS A 146 22.99 0.41 -6.03
N GLN A 147 23.89 0.30 -5.05
CA GLN A 147 25.33 0.40 -5.28
C GLN A 147 25.87 -0.79 -6.09
N LYS A 148 25.46 -2.01 -5.73
CA LYS A 148 25.91 -3.23 -6.43
C LYS A 148 25.27 -3.43 -7.80
N LYS A 149 24.12 -2.82 -8.05
CA LYS A 149 23.29 -3.02 -9.25
C LYS A 149 22.94 -4.49 -9.50
N ASP A 150 22.80 -5.28 -8.45
CA ASP A 150 22.69 -6.75 -8.47
C ASP A 150 21.23 -7.24 -8.38
N PHE A 151 20.29 -6.48 -8.94
CA PHE A 151 18.89 -6.87 -9.06
C PHE A 151 18.39 -6.69 -10.50
N LEU A 152 17.35 -7.44 -10.86
CA LEU A 152 16.77 -7.38 -12.20
C LEU A 152 16.24 -5.98 -12.49
N GLY A 153 16.63 -5.42 -13.66
CA GLY A 153 16.26 -4.08 -14.08
C GLY A 153 17.07 -2.94 -13.46
N ALA A 154 18.11 -3.23 -12.66
CA ALA A 154 18.92 -2.24 -11.95
C ALA A 154 19.44 -1.13 -12.86
N ASN A 155 20.08 -1.47 -13.98
CA ASN A 155 20.66 -0.50 -14.91
C ASN A 155 19.58 0.45 -15.45
N LYS A 156 18.50 -0.11 -16.00
CA LYS A 156 17.37 0.68 -16.53
C LYS A 156 16.77 1.61 -15.48
N LEU A 157 16.56 1.11 -14.26
CA LEU A 157 15.96 1.89 -13.18
C LEU A 157 16.87 3.01 -12.67
N LEU A 158 18.16 2.76 -12.53
CA LEU A 158 19.11 3.74 -12.00
C LEU A 158 19.45 4.82 -13.03
N ASP A 159 19.42 4.49 -14.32
CA ASP A 159 19.59 5.45 -15.42
C ASP A 159 18.41 6.40 -15.53
N LEU A 160 17.19 5.96 -15.16
CA LEU A 160 15.97 6.78 -15.14
C LEU A 160 15.94 7.82 -14.02
N ASN A 161 16.85 7.77 -13.05
CA ASN A 161 16.79 8.59 -11.82
C ASN A 161 16.75 10.12 -12.07
N ASN A 162 17.06 10.58 -13.30
CA ASN A 162 17.00 12.00 -13.69
C ASN A 162 16.13 12.29 -14.92
N SER A 163 15.55 11.27 -15.57
CA SER A 163 14.86 11.41 -16.87
C SER A 163 13.34 11.18 -16.81
N PHE A 164 12.75 11.05 -15.61
CA PHE A 164 11.30 10.91 -15.48
C PHE A 164 10.58 12.27 -15.57
N SER A 165 9.44 12.27 -16.23
CA SER A 165 8.63 13.48 -16.47
C SER A 165 7.56 13.71 -15.40
N GLU A 166 7.06 12.64 -14.78
CA GLU A 166 5.99 12.69 -13.80
C GLU A 166 6.40 12.04 -12.47
N ILE A 167 5.77 12.45 -11.39
CA ILE A 167 6.03 11.90 -10.06
C ILE A 167 4.73 11.81 -9.27
N ARG A 168 4.61 10.75 -8.47
CA ARG A 168 3.50 10.55 -7.55
C ARG A 168 3.53 11.55 -6.41
N ILE A 169 2.38 12.18 -6.16
CA ILE A 169 2.16 13.15 -5.10
C ILE A 169 0.92 12.82 -4.27
N GLY A 170 0.82 13.45 -3.11
CA GLY A 170 -0.41 13.57 -2.35
C GLY A 170 -1.11 14.90 -2.66
N LEU A 171 -2.44 14.90 -2.62
CA LEU A 171 -3.29 16.06 -2.82
C LEU A 171 -4.30 16.17 -1.69
N LYS A 172 -4.52 17.38 -1.19
CA LYS A 172 -5.63 17.74 -0.32
C LYS A 172 -6.54 18.70 -1.06
N SER A 173 -7.82 18.35 -1.19
CA SER A 173 -8.80 19.29 -1.73
C SER A 173 -9.03 20.42 -0.71
N THR A 174 -9.05 21.66 -1.18
CA THR A 174 -9.38 22.80 -0.34
C THR A 174 -10.88 23.15 -0.35
N SER A 175 -11.66 22.35 -1.08
CA SER A 175 -13.12 22.37 -1.11
C SER A 175 -13.69 21.08 -0.54
N LYS A 176 -15.02 20.98 -0.46
CA LYS A 176 -15.70 19.72 -0.07
C LYS A 176 -15.74 18.68 -1.20
N ALA A 177 -15.23 19.02 -2.38
CA ALA A 177 -15.20 18.13 -3.54
C ALA A 177 -14.19 16.99 -3.31
N ILE A 178 -14.65 15.76 -3.50
CA ILE A 178 -13.79 14.57 -3.37
C ILE A 178 -13.13 14.30 -4.73
N PRO A 179 -11.81 14.41 -4.83
CA PRO A 179 -11.08 14.10 -6.05
C PRO A 179 -11.10 12.58 -6.27
N ARG A 180 -11.76 12.13 -7.34
CA ARG A 180 -11.89 10.70 -7.68
C ARG A 180 -10.80 10.27 -8.66
N SER A 181 -10.58 8.95 -8.74
CA SER A 181 -9.68 8.37 -9.72
C SER A 181 -10.02 8.81 -11.15
N ASN A 182 -9.00 8.93 -11.98
CA ASN A 182 -9.07 9.32 -13.39
C ASN A 182 -9.46 10.78 -13.69
N LEU A 183 -9.58 11.65 -12.68
CA LEU A 183 -9.74 13.07 -12.92
C LEU A 183 -8.40 13.69 -13.32
N ASP A 184 -8.45 14.60 -14.28
CA ASP A 184 -7.30 15.36 -14.73
C ASP A 184 -6.92 16.45 -13.74
N ILE A 185 -5.60 16.71 -13.63
CA ILE A 185 -5.01 17.76 -12.78
C ILE A 185 -4.49 18.88 -13.67
N PHE A 186 -4.80 20.11 -13.30
CA PHE A 186 -4.45 21.32 -14.04
C PHE A 186 -3.65 22.29 -13.18
N ASN A 187 -2.83 23.13 -13.84
CA ASN A 187 -2.18 24.26 -13.21
C ASN A 187 -3.09 25.51 -13.22
N ASN A 188 -2.56 26.64 -12.76
CA ASN A 188 -3.28 27.93 -12.71
C ASN A 188 -3.53 28.56 -14.10
N GLN A 189 -2.87 28.07 -15.15
CA GLN A 189 -3.10 28.46 -16.55
C GLN A 189 -4.11 27.53 -17.25
N ASN A 190 -4.77 26.62 -16.54
CA ASN A 190 -5.64 25.57 -17.09
C ASN A 190 -4.92 24.58 -18.04
N GLU A 191 -3.62 24.43 -17.89
CA GLU A 191 -2.88 23.41 -18.64
C GLU A 191 -2.95 22.07 -17.90
N LEU A 192 -3.11 20.98 -18.64
CA LEU A 192 -3.09 19.62 -18.13
C LEU A 192 -1.68 19.27 -17.64
N ILE A 193 -1.55 18.97 -16.36
CA ILE A 193 -0.27 18.66 -15.72
C ILE A 193 -0.19 17.28 -15.11
N GLY A 194 -1.30 16.54 -15.07
CA GLY A 194 -1.30 15.20 -14.45
C GLY A 194 -2.67 14.57 -14.31
N LYS A 195 -2.73 13.49 -13.53
CA LYS A 195 -3.95 12.72 -13.30
C LYS A 195 -4.04 12.18 -11.87
N ILE A 196 -5.25 12.15 -11.31
CA ILE A 196 -5.56 11.53 -10.04
C ILE A 196 -5.67 10.01 -10.23
N THR A 197 -5.00 9.24 -9.39
CA THR A 197 -5.01 7.77 -9.41
C THR A 197 -5.95 7.18 -8.36
N SER A 198 -5.99 7.78 -7.16
CA SER A 198 -6.88 7.38 -6.08
C SER A 198 -7.35 8.61 -5.31
N GLY A 199 -8.60 8.59 -4.84
CA GLY A 199 -9.08 9.68 -4.02
C GLY A 199 -10.37 9.34 -3.28
N SER A 200 -10.46 9.83 -2.05
CA SER A 200 -11.56 9.59 -1.14
C SER A 200 -11.68 10.69 -0.08
N TYR A 201 -12.74 10.64 0.68
CA TYR A 201 -12.83 11.38 1.94
C TYR A 201 -12.05 10.61 3.02
N SER A 202 -11.15 11.28 3.73
CA SER A 202 -10.44 10.74 4.88
C SER A 202 -11.27 10.93 6.14
N PRO A 203 -11.75 9.85 6.78
CA PRO A 203 -12.46 9.97 8.06
C PRO A 203 -11.58 10.48 9.19
N THR A 204 -10.28 10.13 9.15
CA THR A 204 -9.32 10.52 10.20
C THR A 204 -8.98 12.01 10.13
N LEU A 205 -8.76 12.54 8.93
CA LEU A 205 -8.44 13.96 8.70
C LEU A 205 -9.69 14.83 8.55
N GLN A 206 -10.84 14.22 8.32
CA GLN A 206 -12.13 14.88 8.01
C GLN A 206 -12.04 15.81 6.78
N GLU A 207 -11.23 15.42 5.80
CA GLU A 207 -11.02 16.17 4.57
C GLU A 207 -10.86 15.24 3.34
N PRO A 208 -11.15 15.71 2.12
CA PRO A 208 -10.92 14.96 0.90
C PRO A 208 -9.43 14.91 0.56
N ILE A 209 -8.91 13.70 0.31
CA ILE A 209 -7.52 13.45 -0.05
C ILE A 209 -7.43 12.63 -1.34
N ALA A 210 -6.32 12.76 -2.04
CA ALA A 210 -6.04 11.96 -3.24
C ALA A 210 -4.54 11.72 -3.44
N MET A 211 -4.21 10.69 -4.18
CA MET A 211 -2.91 10.51 -4.81
C MET A 211 -3.05 10.66 -6.32
N GLY A 212 -2.00 11.08 -6.97
CA GLY A 212 -1.94 11.22 -8.42
C GLY A 212 -0.53 11.42 -8.90
N TYR A 213 -0.37 11.49 -10.21
CA TYR A 213 0.86 11.83 -10.89
C TYR A 213 0.75 13.23 -11.47
N VAL A 214 1.81 14.02 -11.33
CA VAL A 214 1.94 15.33 -11.97
C VAL A 214 3.32 15.47 -12.58
N LYS A 215 3.46 16.34 -13.57
CA LYS A 215 4.77 16.77 -14.09
C LYS A 215 5.64 17.22 -12.93
N LYS A 216 6.90 16.82 -12.93
CA LYS A 216 7.87 17.00 -11.82
C LYS A 216 7.95 18.44 -11.30
N GLU A 217 7.86 19.42 -12.18
CA GLU A 217 7.90 20.85 -11.86
C GLU A 217 6.75 21.32 -10.96
N PHE A 218 5.61 20.61 -10.96
CA PHE A 218 4.43 20.90 -10.13
C PHE A 218 4.36 20.08 -8.84
N SER A 219 5.36 19.25 -8.56
CA SER A 219 5.33 18.30 -7.43
C SER A 219 5.71 18.89 -6.08
N LYS A 220 6.15 20.16 -6.04
CA LYS A 220 6.59 20.82 -4.80
C LYS A 220 5.42 20.92 -3.81
N ILE A 221 5.67 20.59 -2.55
CA ILE A 221 4.67 20.73 -1.46
C ILE A 221 4.17 22.17 -1.40
N ASN A 222 2.86 22.33 -1.16
CA ASN A 222 2.10 23.58 -1.17
C ASN A 222 1.86 24.19 -2.57
N THR A 223 2.23 23.51 -3.65
CA THR A 223 1.82 23.93 -5.00
C THR A 223 0.30 23.84 -5.13
N LYS A 224 -0.33 24.94 -5.57
CA LYS A 224 -1.75 24.98 -5.88
C LYS A 224 -2.00 24.34 -7.23
N VAL A 225 -2.94 23.42 -7.27
CA VAL A 225 -3.38 22.73 -8.49
C VAL A 225 -4.90 22.65 -8.51
N PHE A 226 -5.45 22.26 -9.63
CA PHE A 226 -6.89 22.15 -9.83
C PHE A 226 -7.23 20.78 -10.39
N PHE A 227 -8.42 20.30 -10.09
CA PHE A 227 -8.98 19.11 -10.74
C PHE A 227 -10.39 19.41 -11.24
N LYS A 228 -10.72 18.78 -12.38
CA LYS A 228 -12.04 19.01 -12.98
C LYS A 228 -13.02 17.94 -12.48
N LEU A 229 -14.01 18.38 -11.70
CA LEU A 229 -15.10 17.52 -11.26
C LEU A 229 -16.40 17.95 -11.95
N ARG A 230 -16.95 17.08 -12.82
CA ARG A 230 -18.04 17.46 -13.72
C ARG A 230 -17.64 18.66 -14.59
N ASN A 231 -18.31 19.78 -14.51
CA ASN A 231 -17.96 20.99 -15.27
C ASN A 231 -17.35 22.10 -14.41
N LYS A 232 -16.85 21.77 -13.21
CA LYS A 232 -16.31 22.74 -12.26
C LYS A 232 -14.84 22.44 -11.96
N MET A 233 -14.03 23.49 -11.94
CA MET A 233 -12.66 23.42 -11.46
C MET A 233 -12.65 23.54 -9.93
N GLU A 234 -12.10 22.54 -9.28
CA GLU A 234 -11.98 22.44 -7.82
C GLU A 234 -10.51 22.59 -7.41
N ASN A 235 -10.29 23.28 -6.30
CA ASN A 235 -8.95 23.57 -5.82
C ASN A 235 -8.36 22.42 -4.99
N ALA A 236 -7.07 22.17 -5.15
CA ALA A 236 -6.29 21.28 -4.32
C ALA A 236 -4.88 21.81 -4.09
N ILE A 237 -4.20 21.26 -3.10
CA ILE A 237 -2.83 21.59 -2.76
C ILE A 237 -2.01 20.30 -2.71
N VAL A 238 -0.83 20.32 -3.32
CA VAL A 238 0.16 19.24 -3.22
C VAL A 238 0.63 19.13 -1.77
N CYS A 239 0.60 17.92 -1.21
CA CYS A 239 1.01 17.67 0.15
C CYS A 239 1.94 16.46 0.26
N LYS A 240 2.57 16.32 1.42
CA LYS A 240 3.46 15.19 1.73
C LYS A 240 2.67 13.90 1.91
N LEU A 241 3.26 12.79 1.47
CA LEU A 241 2.83 11.43 1.81
C LEU A 241 3.75 10.85 2.91
N PRO A 242 3.23 10.04 3.81
CA PRO A 242 1.81 9.70 3.98
C PRO A 242 0.99 10.88 4.50
N PHE A 243 -0.34 10.86 4.30
CA PHE A 243 -1.25 11.88 4.85
C PHE A 243 -1.34 11.78 6.38
N ILE A 244 -1.29 10.54 6.90
CA ILE A 244 -1.26 10.21 8.32
C ILE A 244 0.03 9.45 8.59
N SER A 245 0.78 9.87 9.59
CA SER A 245 2.05 9.21 9.97
C SER A 245 1.81 7.75 10.34
N ASN A 246 2.64 6.87 9.80
CA ASN A 246 2.59 5.44 10.09
C ASN A 246 2.97 5.16 11.55
N ARG A 247 2.27 4.21 12.18
CA ARG A 247 2.40 3.81 13.59
C ARG A 247 2.78 2.33 13.71
N TYR A 248 3.75 1.90 12.90
CA TYR A 248 4.27 0.54 12.94
C TYR A 248 5.10 0.28 14.22
N TYR A 249 5.04 -0.93 14.73
CA TYR A 249 5.90 -1.38 15.82
C TYR A 249 7.31 -1.67 15.30
N LYS A 250 8.29 -0.84 15.69
CA LYS A 250 9.69 -0.88 15.23
C LYS A 250 10.62 -1.57 16.23
#